data_0b741190b1c3363b6db29e682bea2473
#
_entry.id   0b741190b1c3363b6db29e682bea2473
#
_cell.length_a   1.000
_cell.length_b   1.000
_cell.length_c   1.000
_cell.angle_alpha   90.00
_cell.angle_beta   90.00
_cell.angle_gamma   90.00
#
_symmetry.space_group_name_H-M   'P 1'
#
loop_
_entity.id
_entity.type
_entity.pdbx_description
1 polymer ?
#
loop_
_entity_poly.entity_id
_entity_poly.type
_entity_poly.pdbx_seq_one_letter_code
_entity_poly.pdbx_strand_id
1 'polypeptide(L)'
;VSGDYQLAATYCEPDSGPGSILQILTHGIGFDRNYWDTSYNNYNYSYVSKAVDEYHYSTLTWDRLGVGESSKGDPLAEIQIFLEIEALYELTRTARTGKGWDICASFQKVVHIGHSFGSSITNALANTFPDSTDGIVLTGFSQVSAYVGYFALGGNFVPVTDIPALSHKYPVGYVGSYDSTAVHSNFFSPGDFDPAMLDLAIRSGEAASPGEILTIGAGAGSSNAFSGPVLLITGGT
;
A
#
# COMPACT_ATOMS: atom_id res chain seq x y z
N VAL A 1 -7.91 7.52 -17.48
CA VAL A 1 -9.21 7.26 -16.84
C VAL A 1 -9.49 8.42 -15.91
N SER A 2 -10.69 8.96 -15.92
CA SER A 2 -11.15 9.98 -14.97
C SER A 2 -12.47 9.53 -14.38
N GLY A 3 -12.69 9.73 -13.09
CA GLY A 3 -13.91 9.31 -12.41
C GLY A 3 -13.94 9.81 -10.97
N ASP A 4 -15.08 9.62 -10.33
CA ASP A 4 -15.25 9.90 -8.92
C ASP A 4 -14.99 8.60 -8.13
N TYR A 5 -13.92 8.58 -7.34
CA TYR A 5 -13.51 7.44 -6.54
C TYR A 5 -13.58 7.78 -5.06
N GLN A 6 -14.03 6.82 -4.27
CA GLN A 6 -14.00 6.90 -2.81
C GLN A 6 -12.80 6.11 -2.31
N LEU A 7 -12.00 6.72 -1.43
CA LEU A 7 -10.86 6.09 -0.78
C LEU A 7 -11.21 5.87 0.69
N ALA A 8 -11.11 4.64 1.15
CA ALA A 8 -11.18 4.32 2.57
C ALA A 8 -9.81 4.56 3.20
N ALA A 9 -9.77 5.32 4.28
CA ALA A 9 -8.54 5.65 4.97
C ALA A 9 -8.77 5.71 6.49
N THR A 10 -7.70 5.47 7.25
CA THR A 10 -7.68 5.60 8.72
C THR A 10 -6.61 6.61 9.09
N TYR A 11 -7.02 7.67 9.80
CA TYR A 11 -6.13 8.66 10.34
C TYR A 11 -5.89 8.41 11.84
N CYS A 12 -4.63 8.43 12.25
CA CYS A 12 -4.26 8.35 13.65
C CYS A 12 -3.31 9.49 14.01
N GLU A 13 -3.48 10.05 15.21
CA GLU A 13 -2.63 11.10 15.74
C GLU A 13 -2.31 10.86 17.21
N PRO A 14 -1.21 11.43 17.74
CA PRO A 14 -0.91 11.39 19.16
C PRO A 14 -2.00 12.00 20.02
N ASP A 15 -2.16 11.56 21.25
CA ASP A 15 -3.11 12.12 22.24
C ASP A 15 -2.89 13.63 22.48
N SER A 16 -1.69 14.12 22.20
CA SER A 16 -1.34 15.54 22.33
C SER A 16 -1.83 16.40 21.15
N GLY A 17 -2.51 15.81 20.18
CA GLY A 17 -2.96 16.42 18.93
C GLY A 17 -2.07 16.12 17.74
N PRO A 18 -2.40 16.65 16.55
CA PRO A 18 -1.70 16.34 15.30
C PRO A 18 -0.19 16.52 15.40
N GLY A 19 0.57 15.53 14.95
CA GLY A 19 2.02 15.63 14.80
C GLY A 19 2.39 16.66 13.72
N SER A 20 3.64 17.15 13.77
CA SER A 20 4.13 18.12 12.80
C SER A 20 4.34 17.53 11.39
N ILE A 21 4.41 16.20 11.29
CA ILE A 21 4.61 15.44 10.06
C ILE A 21 3.50 14.42 9.93
N LEU A 22 2.88 14.39 8.76
CA LEU A 22 2.00 13.29 8.37
C LEU A 22 2.78 12.24 7.59
N GLN A 23 2.60 10.99 7.96
CA GLN A 23 3.08 9.84 7.20
C GLN A 23 1.89 9.20 6.46
N ILE A 24 1.92 9.17 5.13
CA ILE A 24 0.94 8.45 4.31
C ILE A 24 1.50 7.09 3.97
N LEU A 25 0.79 6.03 4.38
CA LEU A 25 1.25 4.65 4.36
C LEU A 25 0.51 3.85 3.29
N THR A 26 1.23 3.39 2.26
CA THR A 26 0.68 2.66 1.11
C THR A 26 1.10 1.20 1.15
N HIS A 27 0.11 0.30 1.24
CA HIS A 27 0.31 -1.16 1.33
C HIS A 27 0.64 -1.80 -0.02
N GLY A 28 1.11 -3.05 0.02
CA GLY A 28 1.43 -3.88 -1.15
C GLY A 28 0.23 -4.65 -1.72
N ILE A 29 0.47 -5.49 -2.73
CA ILE A 29 -0.52 -6.40 -3.32
C ILE A 29 -0.91 -7.46 -2.30
N GLY A 30 -2.20 -7.81 -2.27
CA GLY A 30 -2.75 -8.87 -1.42
C GLY A 30 -3.06 -8.43 0.01
N PHE A 31 -2.94 -7.16 0.32
CA PHE A 31 -3.20 -6.56 1.63
C PHE A 31 -4.05 -5.29 1.49
N ASP A 32 -4.53 -4.78 2.64
CA ASP A 32 -5.25 -3.52 2.80
C ASP A 32 -4.50 -2.58 3.77
N ARG A 33 -5.15 -1.50 4.22
CA ARG A 33 -4.57 -0.52 5.15
C ARG A 33 -4.16 -1.12 6.51
N ASN A 34 -4.77 -2.25 6.92
CA ASN A 34 -4.44 -2.93 8.17
C ASN A 34 -3.04 -3.59 8.15
N TYR A 35 -2.39 -3.70 6.99
CA TYR A 35 -0.99 -4.08 6.90
C TYR A 35 -0.09 -3.23 7.80
N TRP A 36 -0.40 -1.94 7.93
CA TRP A 36 0.37 -0.99 8.73
C TRP A 36 -0.04 -0.91 10.19
N ASP A 37 -1.26 -1.39 10.50
CA ASP A 37 -1.87 -1.26 11.84
C ASP A 37 -2.63 -2.52 12.22
N THR A 38 -1.90 -3.57 12.57
CA THR A 38 -2.50 -4.80 13.06
C THR A 38 -2.57 -4.81 14.59
N SER A 39 -3.75 -5.17 15.13
CA SER A 39 -3.96 -5.35 16.57
C SER A 39 -3.37 -6.66 17.11
N TYR A 40 -2.85 -7.52 16.24
CA TYR A 40 -2.26 -8.79 16.66
C TYR A 40 -1.13 -8.59 17.67
N ASN A 41 -1.08 -9.46 18.69
CA ASN A 41 -0.11 -9.42 19.76
C ASN A 41 0.02 -8.03 20.42
N ASN A 42 -1.14 -7.42 20.73
CA ASN A 42 -1.25 -6.11 21.36
C ASN A 42 -0.47 -5.01 20.59
N TYR A 43 -0.71 -4.93 19.29
CA TYR A 43 -0.07 -3.96 18.37
C TYR A 43 1.46 -4.07 18.25
N ASN A 44 2.07 -5.17 18.72
CA ASN A 44 3.52 -5.34 18.66
C ASN A 44 4.08 -5.35 17.22
N TYR A 45 3.24 -5.63 16.22
CA TYR A 45 3.58 -5.57 14.80
C TYR A 45 2.98 -4.34 14.09
N SER A 46 2.38 -3.41 14.82
CA SER A 46 1.83 -2.18 14.25
C SER A 46 2.92 -1.13 14.04
N TYR A 47 3.11 -0.70 12.81
CA TYR A 47 3.92 0.48 12.50
C TYR A 47 3.24 1.75 13.01
N VAL A 48 1.91 1.84 12.85
CA VAL A 48 1.11 3.02 13.26
C VAL A 48 1.26 3.27 14.75
N SER A 49 1.10 2.23 15.59
CA SER A 49 1.29 2.38 17.04
C SER A 49 2.67 2.94 17.38
N LYS A 50 3.73 2.42 16.77
CA LYS A 50 5.09 2.94 16.97
C LYS A 50 5.24 4.40 16.52
N ALA A 51 4.76 4.72 15.33
CA ALA A 51 4.89 6.06 14.77
C ALA A 51 4.13 7.11 15.58
N VAL A 52 2.92 6.77 16.05
CA VAL A 52 2.04 7.67 16.78
C VAL A 52 2.44 7.77 18.25
N ASP A 53 2.55 6.63 18.93
CA ASP A 53 2.70 6.60 20.40
C ASP A 53 4.14 6.93 20.85
N GLU A 54 5.16 6.45 20.10
CA GLU A 54 6.55 6.62 20.50
C GLU A 54 7.23 7.80 19.81
N TYR A 55 6.87 8.09 18.54
CA TYR A 55 7.54 9.12 17.75
C TYR A 55 6.69 10.35 17.47
N HIS A 56 5.43 10.37 17.89
CA HIS A 56 4.50 11.49 17.79
C HIS A 56 4.29 12.01 16.36
N TYR A 57 4.32 11.11 15.37
CA TYR A 57 3.86 11.40 14.01
C TYR A 57 2.34 11.23 13.91
N SER A 58 1.72 11.97 12.99
CA SER A 58 0.41 11.59 12.50
C SER A 58 0.56 10.60 11.35
N THR A 59 -0.36 9.66 11.24
CA THR A 59 -0.36 8.66 10.17
C THR A 59 -1.69 8.62 9.42
N LEU A 60 -1.64 8.31 8.15
CA LEU A 60 -2.79 8.05 7.29
C LEU A 60 -2.53 6.75 6.53
N THR A 61 -3.22 5.69 6.91
CA THR A 61 -3.26 4.45 6.14
C THR A 61 -4.47 4.48 5.20
N TRP A 62 -4.38 3.89 4.03
CA TRP A 62 -5.48 3.89 3.08
C TRP A 62 -5.54 2.59 2.29
N ASP A 63 -6.75 2.20 1.90
CA ASP A 63 -6.96 1.12 0.95
C ASP A 63 -6.76 1.67 -0.45
N ARG A 64 -5.82 1.07 -1.20
CA ARG A 64 -5.61 1.43 -2.61
C ARG A 64 -6.89 1.19 -3.41
N LEU A 65 -7.03 1.84 -4.54
CA LEU A 65 -8.17 1.60 -5.43
C LEU A 65 -8.25 0.11 -5.81
N GLY A 66 -9.46 -0.40 -5.90
CA GLY A 66 -9.69 -1.82 -6.16
C GLY A 66 -9.60 -2.73 -4.95
N VAL A 67 -9.13 -2.24 -3.79
CA VAL A 67 -8.85 -3.07 -2.59
C VAL A 67 -9.74 -2.63 -1.42
N GLY A 68 -9.95 -3.53 -0.47
CA GLY A 68 -10.61 -3.25 0.82
C GLY A 68 -11.96 -2.56 0.67
N GLU A 69 -12.12 -1.42 1.31
CA GLU A 69 -13.33 -0.61 1.29
C GLU A 69 -13.30 0.55 0.28
N SER A 70 -12.17 0.74 -0.43
CA SER A 70 -12.07 1.72 -1.51
C SER A 70 -12.86 1.29 -2.75
N SER A 71 -13.17 2.26 -3.62
CA SER A 71 -13.89 2.03 -4.88
C SER A 71 -13.24 0.91 -5.69
N LYS A 72 -14.09 0.02 -6.23
CA LYS A 72 -13.71 -1.00 -7.21
C LYS A 72 -13.94 -0.45 -8.61
N GLY A 73 -13.10 -0.83 -9.55
CA GLY A 73 -13.20 -0.47 -10.96
C GLY A 73 -12.97 -1.67 -11.86
N ASP A 74 -12.89 -1.46 -13.16
CA ASP A 74 -12.48 -2.52 -14.09
C ASP A 74 -11.07 -2.98 -13.74
N PRO A 75 -10.88 -4.29 -13.41
CA PRO A 75 -9.61 -4.77 -12.87
C PRO A 75 -8.47 -4.82 -13.90
N LEU A 76 -8.76 -4.71 -15.18
CA LEU A 76 -7.76 -4.72 -16.24
C LEU A 76 -7.50 -3.34 -16.82
N ALA A 77 -8.58 -2.62 -17.18
CA ALA A 77 -8.47 -1.38 -17.92
C ALA A 77 -8.42 -0.13 -17.02
N GLU A 78 -8.85 -0.24 -15.76
CA GLU A 78 -9.01 0.92 -14.89
C GLU A 78 -8.07 0.87 -13.68
N ILE A 79 -8.09 -0.21 -12.90
CA ILE A 79 -7.25 -0.35 -11.71
C ILE A 79 -5.83 -0.72 -12.13
N GLN A 80 -5.04 0.31 -12.36
CA GLN A 80 -3.64 0.25 -12.81
C GLN A 80 -2.81 1.22 -11.98
N ILE A 81 -1.49 1.03 -11.94
CA ILE A 81 -0.58 1.89 -11.17
C ILE A 81 -0.75 3.38 -11.48
N PHE A 82 -1.07 3.74 -12.71
CA PHE A 82 -1.23 5.15 -13.13
C PHE A 82 -2.39 5.83 -12.41
N LEU A 83 -3.54 5.14 -12.25
CA LEU A 83 -4.68 5.66 -11.53
C LEU A 83 -4.39 5.74 -10.02
N GLU A 84 -3.66 4.79 -9.49
CA GLU A 84 -3.29 4.76 -8.07
C GLU A 84 -2.28 5.84 -7.68
N ILE A 85 -1.37 6.22 -8.60
CA ILE A 85 -0.47 7.38 -8.42
C ILE A 85 -1.28 8.67 -8.29
N GLU A 86 -2.26 8.87 -9.17
CA GLU A 86 -3.16 10.03 -9.12
C GLU A 86 -4.01 10.03 -7.84
N ALA A 87 -4.53 8.86 -7.42
CA ALA A 87 -5.28 8.73 -6.18
C ALA A 87 -4.43 9.11 -4.95
N LEU A 88 -3.19 8.65 -4.90
CA LEU A 88 -2.25 9.02 -3.84
C LEU A 88 -1.90 10.51 -3.88
N TYR A 89 -1.75 11.09 -5.06
CA TYR A 89 -1.53 12.54 -5.23
C TYR A 89 -2.71 13.35 -4.70
N GLU A 90 -3.95 12.99 -5.04
CA GLU A 90 -5.15 13.68 -4.56
C GLU A 90 -5.33 13.51 -3.04
N LEU A 91 -5.04 12.35 -2.49
CA LEU A 91 -5.03 12.11 -1.05
C LEU A 91 -4.02 13.03 -0.35
N THR A 92 -2.82 13.16 -0.93
CA THR A 92 -1.76 14.05 -0.43
C THR A 92 -2.17 15.52 -0.48
N ARG A 93 -2.80 15.94 -1.58
CA ARG A 93 -3.31 17.31 -1.74
C ARG A 93 -4.38 17.63 -0.71
N THR A 94 -5.27 16.67 -0.46
CA THR A 94 -6.28 16.75 0.59
C THR A 94 -5.65 16.93 1.97
N ALA A 95 -4.66 16.13 2.30
CA ALA A 95 -3.93 16.21 3.57
C ALA A 95 -3.21 17.54 3.77
N ARG A 96 -2.58 18.08 2.71
CA ARG A 96 -1.90 19.38 2.78
C ARG A 96 -2.84 20.56 2.93
N THR A 97 -4.01 20.50 2.29
CA THR A 97 -4.97 21.62 2.30
C THR A 97 -5.96 21.55 3.46
N GLY A 98 -6.14 20.39 4.09
CA GLY A 98 -7.19 20.15 5.08
C GLY A 98 -8.60 20.23 4.50
N LYS A 99 -8.76 20.15 3.18
CA LYS A 99 -10.06 20.26 2.50
C LYS A 99 -10.48 18.93 1.92
N GLY A 100 -11.77 18.58 2.11
CA GLY A 100 -12.34 17.38 1.50
C GLY A 100 -12.23 16.11 2.34
N TRP A 101 -11.86 16.24 3.61
CA TRP A 101 -11.92 15.17 4.60
C TRP A 101 -12.44 15.70 5.95
N ASP A 102 -12.90 14.80 6.82
CA ASP A 102 -13.45 15.15 8.13
C ASP A 102 -12.40 15.31 9.24
N ILE A 103 -11.12 15.48 8.85
CA ILE A 103 -10.01 15.65 9.77
C ILE A 103 -9.70 17.14 9.91
N CYS A 104 -9.77 17.67 11.14
CA CYS A 104 -9.50 19.09 11.44
C CYS A 104 -7.99 19.40 11.47
N ALA A 105 -7.22 18.88 10.50
CA ALA A 105 -5.79 19.11 10.40
C ALA A 105 -5.37 19.36 8.95
N SER A 106 -4.29 20.11 8.80
CA SER A 106 -3.55 20.27 7.53
C SER A 106 -2.06 20.16 7.81
N PHE A 107 -1.33 19.56 6.87
CA PHE A 107 0.08 19.20 7.11
C PHE A 107 1.01 19.90 6.15
N GLN A 108 1.97 20.64 6.70
CA GLN A 108 3.05 21.28 5.92
C GLN A 108 4.13 20.28 5.50
N LYS A 109 4.29 19.20 6.27
CA LYS A 109 5.24 18.12 6.01
C LYS A 109 4.50 16.81 5.82
N VAL A 110 4.71 16.19 4.65
CA VAL A 110 4.12 14.89 4.29
C VAL A 110 5.21 13.96 3.80
N VAL A 111 5.36 12.83 4.46
CA VAL A 111 6.29 11.75 4.07
C VAL A 111 5.47 10.56 3.59
N HIS A 112 5.83 9.99 2.45
CA HIS A 112 5.18 8.81 1.93
C HIS A 112 6.01 7.56 2.25
N ILE A 113 5.35 6.54 2.76
CA ILE A 113 5.96 5.26 3.09
C ILE A 113 5.21 4.17 2.33
N GLY A 114 5.90 3.48 1.44
CA GLY A 114 5.35 2.39 0.68
C GLY A 114 5.93 1.04 1.07
N HIS A 115 5.15 -0.03 0.85
CA HIS A 115 5.64 -1.40 0.90
C HIS A 115 5.36 -2.13 -0.40
N SER A 116 6.37 -2.82 -0.95
CA SER A 116 6.23 -3.63 -2.17
C SER A 116 5.62 -2.82 -3.33
N PHE A 117 4.45 -3.17 -3.82
CA PHE A 117 3.72 -2.40 -4.84
C PHE A 117 3.42 -0.97 -4.38
N GLY A 118 3.11 -0.77 -3.08
CA GLY A 118 2.99 0.56 -2.49
C GLY A 118 4.27 1.38 -2.57
N SER A 119 5.45 0.74 -2.51
CA SER A 119 6.73 1.41 -2.79
C SER A 119 6.86 1.84 -4.24
N SER A 120 6.38 1.03 -5.19
CA SER A 120 6.36 1.39 -6.62
C SER A 120 5.47 2.60 -6.87
N ILE A 121 4.29 2.66 -6.25
CA ILE A 121 3.38 3.82 -6.32
C ILE A 121 4.05 5.05 -5.69
N THR A 122 4.65 4.92 -4.51
CA THR A 122 5.34 6.00 -3.79
C THR A 122 6.52 6.55 -4.60
N ASN A 123 7.33 5.68 -5.19
CA ASN A 123 8.43 6.07 -6.07
C ASN A 123 7.92 6.80 -7.33
N ALA A 124 6.86 6.28 -7.94
CA ALA A 124 6.27 6.88 -9.12
C ALA A 124 5.59 8.23 -8.82
N LEU A 125 4.94 8.38 -7.65
CA LEU A 125 4.43 9.67 -7.16
C LEU A 125 5.56 10.71 -7.08
N ALA A 126 6.67 10.36 -6.42
CA ALA A 126 7.82 11.25 -6.25
C ALA A 126 8.47 11.63 -7.59
N ASN A 127 8.41 10.75 -8.59
CA ASN A 127 8.87 11.05 -9.95
C ASN A 127 7.93 11.96 -10.73
N THR A 128 6.62 11.72 -10.61
CA THR A 128 5.60 12.43 -11.40
C THR A 128 5.25 13.78 -10.77
N PHE A 129 5.20 13.83 -9.45
CA PHE A 129 4.82 14.99 -8.65
C PHE A 129 5.85 15.28 -7.55
N PRO A 130 7.10 15.65 -7.90
CA PRO A 130 8.22 15.75 -6.94
C PRO A 130 7.95 16.74 -5.80
N ASP A 131 7.12 17.74 -6.00
CA ASP A 131 6.77 18.74 -4.98
C ASP A 131 5.66 18.26 -4.03
N SER A 132 5.06 17.09 -4.26
CA SER A 132 3.98 16.57 -3.44
C SER A 132 4.46 15.96 -2.12
N THR A 133 5.71 15.54 -2.04
CA THR A 133 6.28 14.82 -0.89
C THR A 133 7.51 15.53 -0.32
N ASP A 134 7.68 15.47 1.00
CA ASP A 134 8.88 15.98 1.69
C ASP A 134 9.92 14.87 1.95
N GLY A 135 9.58 13.62 1.70
CA GLY A 135 10.47 12.47 1.85
C GLY A 135 9.75 11.18 1.49
N ILE A 136 10.49 10.17 1.07
CA ILE A 136 9.93 8.85 0.77
C ILE A 136 10.69 7.74 1.48
N VAL A 137 9.96 6.73 1.91
CA VAL A 137 10.49 5.48 2.46
C VAL A 137 9.95 4.34 1.60
N LEU A 138 10.84 3.53 1.05
CA LEU A 138 10.52 2.40 0.19
C LEU A 138 10.95 1.11 0.88
N THR A 139 9.98 0.28 1.26
CA THR A 139 10.24 -1.00 1.91
C THR A 139 9.88 -2.15 0.98
N GLY A 140 10.66 -3.23 1.00
CA GLY A 140 10.45 -4.37 0.10
C GLY A 140 10.44 -3.98 -1.38
N PHE A 141 11.25 -3.02 -1.76
CA PHE A 141 11.29 -2.41 -3.10
C PHE A 141 12.50 -2.87 -3.90
N SER A 142 12.27 -3.11 -5.19
CA SER A 142 13.32 -3.35 -6.18
C SER A 142 12.97 -2.68 -7.50
N GLN A 143 13.99 -2.11 -8.15
CA GLN A 143 13.87 -1.59 -9.52
C GLN A 143 14.11 -2.68 -10.59
N VAL A 144 14.38 -3.91 -10.19
CA VAL A 144 14.66 -5.01 -11.11
C VAL A 144 13.35 -5.69 -11.52
N SER A 145 12.73 -5.20 -12.58
CA SER A 145 11.45 -5.68 -13.11
C SER A 145 11.46 -7.17 -13.53
N ALA A 146 12.61 -7.75 -13.79
CA ALA A 146 12.74 -9.16 -14.15
C ALA A 146 12.16 -10.12 -13.08
N TYR A 147 12.12 -9.71 -11.81
CA TYR A 147 11.58 -10.54 -10.73
C TYR A 147 10.05 -10.52 -10.63
N VAL A 148 9.35 -9.60 -11.29
CA VAL A 148 7.87 -9.52 -11.27
C VAL A 148 7.24 -10.83 -11.77
N GLY A 149 7.85 -11.47 -12.79
CA GLY A 149 7.39 -12.77 -13.28
C GLY A 149 7.45 -13.88 -12.23
N TYR A 150 8.48 -13.90 -11.39
CA TYR A 150 8.60 -14.88 -10.30
C TYR A 150 7.57 -14.61 -9.19
N PHE A 151 7.31 -13.37 -8.85
CA PHE A 151 6.25 -12.99 -7.93
C PHE A 151 4.88 -13.47 -8.44
N ALA A 152 4.57 -13.24 -9.72
CA ALA A 152 3.31 -13.66 -10.31
C ALA A 152 3.15 -15.19 -10.31
N LEU A 153 4.22 -15.94 -10.61
CA LEU A 153 4.21 -17.40 -10.57
C LEU A 153 4.10 -17.94 -9.14
N GLY A 154 4.88 -17.40 -8.20
CA GLY A 154 4.86 -17.81 -6.79
C GLY A 154 3.55 -17.51 -6.10
N GLY A 155 2.86 -16.45 -6.50
CA GLY A 155 1.57 -16.04 -5.93
C GLY A 155 0.40 -16.96 -6.25
N ASN A 156 0.54 -17.87 -7.21
CA ASN A 156 -0.53 -18.79 -7.63
C ASN A 156 -1.88 -18.06 -7.70
N PHE A 157 -1.89 -16.92 -8.40
CA PHE A 157 -3.08 -16.08 -8.51
C PHE A 157 -4.17 -16.77 -9.31
N VAL A 158 -5.35 -16.89 -8.71
CA VAL A 158 -6.56 -17.45 -9.31
C VAL A 158 -7.69 -16.41 -9.29
N PRO A 159 -8.75 -16.57 -10.09
CA PRO A 159 -9.93 -15.72 -10.01
C PRO A 159 -10.48 -15.67 -8.58
N VAL A 160 -10.86 -14.49 -8.10
CA VAL A 160 -11.47 -14.33 -6.77
C VAL A 160 -12.74 -15.17 -6.58
N THR A 161 -13.41 -15.54 -7.67
CA THR A 161 -14.57 -16.45 -7.66
C THR A 161 -14.25 -17.84 -7.10
N ASP A 162 -12.98 -18.24 -7.18
CA ASP A 162 -12.50 -19.55 -6.71
C ASP A 162 -11.99 -19.49 -5.27
N ILE A 163 -11.99 -18.31 -4.67
CA ILE A 163 -11.55 -18.06 -3.28
C ILE A 163 -12.77 -17.67 -2.43
N PRO A 164 -13.31 -18.58 -1.60
CA PRO A 164 -14.54 -18.32 -0.83
C PRO A 164 -14.52 -17.04 0.01
N ALA A 165 -13.37 -16.68 0.57
CA ALA A 165 -13.21 -15.47 1.37
C ALA A 165 -13.30 -14.16 0.56
N LEU A 166 -13.02 -14.20 -0.74
CA LEU A 166 -12.96 -13.03 -1.63
C LEU A 166 -14.13 -12.97 -2.61
N SER A 167 -14.74 -14.10 -2.95
CA SER A 167 -15.75 -14.22 -4.00
C SER A 167 -16.97 -13.30 -3.84
N HIS A 168 -17.29 -12.91 -2.63
CA HIS A 168 -18.41 -12.02 -2.31
C HIS A 168 -17.98 -10.57 -2.07
N LYS A 169 -16.67 -10.31 -1.95
CA LYS A 169 -16.10 -8.96 -1.73
C LYS A 169 -15.75 -8.26 -3.02
N TYR A 170 -15.40 -9.03 -4.07
CA TYR A 170 -14.79 -8.49 -5.28
C TYR A 170 -15.58 -8.85 -6.55
N PRO A 171 -15.66 -7.93 -7.53
CA PRO A 171 -16.20 -8.23 -8.84
C PRO A 171 -15.39 -9.30 -9.58
N VAL A 172 -16.02 -9.93 -10.57
CA VAL A 172 -15.35 -10.85 -11.51
C VAL A 172 -14.19 -10.12 -12.21
N GLY A 173 -13.08 -10.83 -12.40
CA GLY A 173 -11.89 -10.31 -13.06
C GLY A 173 -10.75 -9.93 -12.11
N TYR A 174 -11.03 -9.77 -10.82
CA TYR A 174 -9.98 -9.70 -9.80
C TYR A 174 -9.39 -11.08 -9.53
N VAL A 175 -8.15 -11.09 -9.00
CA VAL A 175 -7.40 -12.30 -8.67
C VAL A 175 -6.91 -12.25 -7.21
N GLY A 176 -6.62 -13.40 -6.64
CA GLY A 176 -6.05 -13.52 -5.30
C GLY A 176 -5.13 -14.72 -5.19
N SER A 177 -4.26 -14.75 -4.18
CA SER A 177 -3.45 -15.93 -3.89
C SER A 177 -4.34 -17.07 -3.42
N TYR A 178 -4.18 -18.25 -4.06
CA TYR A 178 -5.10 -19.37 -3.86
C TYR A 178 -4.96 -20.04 -2.49
N ASP A 179 -3.73 -20.18 -2.00
CA ASP A 179 -3.45 -20.97 -0.80
C ASP A 179 -2.34 -20.39 0.07
N SER A 180 -2.16 -20.98 1.24
CA SER A 180 -1.13 -20.60 2.22
C SER A 180 0.29 -20.74 1.69
N THR A 181 0.55 -21.69 0.79
CA THR A 181 1.88 -21.88 0.20
C THR A 181 2.24 -20.69 -0.68
N ALA A 182 1.28 -20.20 -1.46
CA ALA A 182 1.47 -19.02 -2.30
C ALA A 182 1.77 -17.76 -1.47
N VAL A 183 1.00 -17.54 -0.39
CA VAL A 183 1.24 -16.43 0.54
C VAL A 183 2.60 -16.56 1.20
N HIS A 184 2.95 -17.75 1.71
CA HIS A 184 4.26 -18.01 2.32
C HIS A 184 5.40 -17.74 1.35
N SER A 185 5.32 -18.30 0.15
CA SER A 185 6.41 -18.19 -0.86
C SER A 185 6.66 -16.75 -1.31
N ASN A 186 5.61 -15.92 -1.36
CA ASN A 186 5.73 -14.56 -1.86
C ASN A 186 6.09 -13.52 -0.79
N PHE A 187 5.69 -13.76 0.48
CA PHE A 187 5.72 -12.69 1.49
C PHE A 187 6.54 -13.03 2.73
N PHE A 188 7.00 -14.27 2.91
CA PHE A 188 7.69 -14.68 4.12
C PHE A 188 9.02 -15.38 3.81
N SER A 189 10.06 -15.04 4.55
CA SER A 189 11.36 -15.75 4.47
C SER A 189 11.24 -17.13 5.11
N PRO A 190 11.74 -18.20 4.48
CA PRO A 190 11.66 -19.55 5.04
C PRO A 190 12.28 -19.63 6.44
N GLY A 191 11.47 -20.01 7.44
CA GLY A 191 11.93 -20.26 8.80
C GLY A 191 12.26 -19.04 9.66
N ASP A 192 12.06 -17.82 9.15
CA ASP A 192 12.38 -16.57 9.86
C ASP A 192 11.16 -15.64 9.93
N PHE A 193 10.07 -16.11 10.54
CA PHE A 193 8.86 -15.34 10.80
C PHE A 193 8.01 -15.98 11.90
N ASP A 194 7.14 -15.18 12.52
CA ASP A 194 6.11 -15.69 13.43
C ASP A 194 5.01 -16.42 12.61
N PRO A 195 4.79 -17.72 12.81
CA PRO A 195 3.77 -18.47 12.08
C PRO A 195 2.36 -17.88 12.18
N ALA A 196 2.03 -17.21 13.30
CA ALA A 196 0.74 -16.57 13.46
C ALA A 196 0.57 -15.33 12.55
N MET A 197 1.67 -14.71 12.14
CA MET A 197 1.62 -13.64 11.12
C MET A 197 1.31 -14.18 9.74
N LEU A 198 1.78 -15.36 9.38
CA LEU A 198 1.36 -16.03 8.14
C LEU A 198 -0.14 -16.37 8.18
N ASP A 199 -0.62 -16.93 9.29
CA ASP A 199 -2.05 -17.21 9.46
C ASP A 199 -2.90 -15.93 9.37
N LEU A 200 -2.42 -14.83 9.95
CA LEU A 200 -3.08 -13.53 9.84
C LEU A 200 -3.12 -13.05 8.39
N ALA A 201 -1.99 -13.08 7.68
CA ALA A 201 -1.90 -12.67 6.27
C ALA A 201 -2.83 -13.48 5.36
N ILE A 202 -2.99 -14.79 5.63
CA ILE A 202 -3.92 -15.65 4.89
C ILE A 202 -5.38 -15.25 5.15
N ARG A 203 -5.74 -15.01 6.41
CA ARG A 203 -7.13 -14.67 6.77
C ARG A 203 -7.54 -13.25 6.38
N SER A 204 -6.62 -12.32 6.38
CA SER A 204 -6.83 -10.92 6.01
C SER A 204 -6.43 -10.60 4.57
N GLY A 205 -6.08 -11.62 3.78
CA GLY A 205 -5.68 -11.45 2.40
C GLY A 205 -6.75 -10.77 1.55
N GLU A 206 -6.32 -9.89 0.68
CA GLU A 206 -7.16 -9.12 -0.22
C GLU A 206 -6.84 -9.44 -1.69
N ALA A 207 -7.72 -9.03 -2.58
CA ALA A 207 -7.53 -9.24 -4.01
C ALA A 207 -6.48 -8.29 -4.60
N ALA A 208 -6.04 -8.63 -5.80
CA ALA A 208 -5.27 -7.77 -6.69
C ALA A 208 -6.00 -7.66 -8.04
N SER A 209 -5.71 -6.61 -8.78
CA SER A 209 -6.17 -6.51 -10.17
C SER A 209 -5.08 -6.99 -11.15
N PRO A 210 -5.45 -7.65 -12.25
CA PRO A 210 -4.50 -7.91 -13.32
C PRO A 210 -3.84 -6.63 -13.86
N GLY A 211 -4.57 -5.52 -13.87
CA GLY A 211 -4.06 -4.22 -14.29
C GLY A 211 -2.88 -3.74 -13.45
N GLU A 212 -2.95 -3.91 -12.12
CA GLU A 212 -1.82 -3.61 -11.22
C GLU A 212 -0.60 -4.46 -11.53
N ILE A 213 -0.78 -5.78 -11.65
CA ILE A 213 0.31 -6.73 -11.91
C ILE A 213 1.00 -6.43 -13.25
N LEU A 214 0.22 -6.10 -14.28
CA LEU A 214 0.75 -5.79 -15.61
C LEU A 214 1.45 -4.43 -15.69
N THR A 215 1.09 -3.48 -14.83
CA THR A 215 1.62 -2.11 -14.87
C THR A 215 2.62 -1.78 -13.77
N ILE A 216 2.90 -2.71 -12.85
CA ILE A 216 3.84 -2.51 -11.72
C ILE A 216 5.22 -2.02 -12.17
N GLY A 217 5.70 -2.51 -13.33
CA GLY A 217 6.99 -2.12 -13.88
C GLY A 217 7.09 -0.64 -14.24
N ALA A 218 5.97 0.04 -14.47
CA ALA A 218 5.96 1.48 -14.77
C ALA A 218 6.34 2.33 -13.54
N GLY A 219 6.09 1.84 -12.32
CA GLY A 219 6.50 2.51 -11.08
C GLY A 219 7.97 2.29 -10.71
N ALA A 220 8.60 1.25 -11.28
CA ALA A 220 10.00 0.92 -10.99
C ALA A 220 11.01 1.65 -11.89
N GLY A 221 10.57 2.21 -13.02
CA GLY A 221 11.45 2.76 -14.07
C GLY A 221 11.78 4.23 -13.91
N SER A 222 12.92 4.60 -14.47
CA SER A 222 13.39 5.93 -14.80
C SER A 222 14.02 6.80 -13.69
N SER A 223 14.75 7.81 -14.11
CA SER A 223 15.43 8.81 -13.29
C SER A 223 14.43 9.52 -12.39
N ASN A 224 14.68 9.48 -11.09
CA ASN A 224 13.85 10.16 -10.10
C ASN A 224 14.09 11.68 -10.18
N ALA A 225 13.04 12.45 -10.46
CA ALA A 225 13.06 13.91 -10.42
C ALA A 225 13.02 14.45 -8.97
N PHE A 226 12.66 13.62 -8.02
CA PHE A 226 12.59 13.98 -6.61
C PHE A 226 13.99 14.21 -6.03
N SER A 227 14.21 15.36 -5.42
CA SER A 227 15.48 15.75 -4.81
C SER A 227 15.51 15.68 -3.28
N GLY A 228 14.39 15.26 -2.68
CA GLY A 228 14.27 15.12 -1.23
C GLY A 228 14.89 13.82 -0.69
N PRO A 229 14.81 13.59 0.62
CA PRO A 229 15.37 12.41 1.26
C PRO A 229 14.63 11.13 0.84
N VAL A 230 15.41 10.09 0.56
CA VAL A 230 14.91 8.74 0.23
C VAL A 230 15.53 7.74 1.19
N LEU A 231 14.70 6.95 1.85
CA LEU A 231 15.14 5.80 2.63
C LEU A 231 14.69 4.52 1.94
N LEU A 232 15.63 3.64 1.65
CA LEU A 232 15.36 2.30 1.11
C LEU A 232 15.64 1.26 2.18
N ILE A 233 14.65 0.42 2.49
CA ILE A 233 14.77 -0.68 3.45
C ILE A 233 14.35 -1.97 2.75
N THR A 234 15.25 -2.95 2.72
CA THR A 234 14.97 -4.28 2.18
C THR A 234 15.56 -5.34 3.07
N GLY A 235 15.03 -6.57 2.99
CA GLY A 235 15.60 -7.71 3.69
C GLY A 235 17.02 -7.99 3.17
N GLY A 236 17.90 -8.44 4.08
CA GLY A 236 19.19 -9.02 3.73
C GLY A 236 19.06 -10.53 3.48
N THR A 237 20.00 -11.12 2.76
CA THR A 237 20.17 -12.58 2.61
C THR A 237 20.98 -13.15 3.76
#